data_3fa74e375bec7a187d67cf585b1f73a6
#
_entry.id   3fa74e375bec7a187d67cf585b1f73a6
#
_cell.length_a   1.000
_cell.length_b   1.000
_cell.length_c   1.000
_cell.angle_alpha   90.00
_cell.angle_beta   90.00
_cell.angle_gamma   90.00
#
_symmetry.space_group_name_H-M   'P 1'
#
loop_
_entity.id
_entity.type
_entity.pdbx_description
1 polymer ?
#
loop_
_entity_poly.entity_id
_entity_poly.type
_entity_poly.pdbx_seq_one_letter_code
_entity_poly.pdbx_strand_id
1 'polypeptide(L)'
;MTNKHTKDVALVLASGGPRGFAYIGAIEELEARGYNITSVTGCSIGSLVGGIYAAGGLQDFKEWLFQLNNYKLLGLLDISLSKSYLVKGEKVINAIKNIVPDVNIEDLRIPYRAVATDLYTGEQVVFKSGKLFEAIRSSISIPSMFRPVRMGNHTMVDGGILNTVPMDIAVRNGHDLLVTFDVNQIDSDKIAASLAAYHEAKDKYSDSKLDIKGVLEQLPAKKEKSLLEMAKWVGDETHKLILKDREAHQKVKEIDKKAEEANMPFVEDDNYYSILSRSFSLMLSTVARLQLQLFKPDILVKMNFDSYGNITAYTKSTEISDKGRALLSKALDEYEKSL
;
A
#
# COMPACT_ATOMS: atom_id res chain seq x y z
N MET A 1 -24.12 -26.34 5.94
CA MET A 1 -23.38 -27.08 4.89
C MET A 1 -23.32 -26.15 3.69
N THR A 2 -22.17 -25.57 3.41
CA THR A 2 -21.97 -24.73 2.21
C THR A 2 -22.12 -25.62 0.98
N ASN A 3 -22.95 -25.21 0.04
CA ASN A 3 -23.07 -25.92 -1.23
C ASN A 3 -21.79 -25.67 -2.02
N LYS A 4 -20.88 -26.64 -2.06
CA LYS A 4 -19.54 -26.55 -2.70
C LYS A 4 -19.57 -26.19 -4.21
N HIS A 5 -20.75 -26.14 -4.82
CA HIS A 5 -20.94 -25.81 -6.23
C HIS A 5 -21.59 -24.44 -6.45
N THR A 6 -21.82 -23.65 -5.37
CA THR A 6 -22.38 -22.31 -5.56
C THR A 6 -21.33 -21.39 -6.18
N LYS A 7 -21.80 -20.54 -7.09
CA LYS A 7 -21.02 -19.41 -7.63
C LYS A 7 -21.41 -18.07 -7.01
N ASP A 8 -22.30 -18.08 -6.03
CA ASP A 8 -22.63 -16.88 -5.26
C ASP A 8 -21.50 -16.56 -4.26
N VAL A 9 -21.11 -15.29 -4.19
CA VAL A 9 -19.97 -14.81 -3.43
C VAL A 9 -20.35 -13.65 -2.53
N ALA A 10 -20.10 -13.79 -1.21
CA ALA A 10 -19.98 -12.68 -0.29
C ALA A 10 -18.50 -12.21 -0.31
N LEU A 11 -18.25 -11.02 -0.85
CA LEU A 11 -16.90 -10.51 -1.07
C LEU A 11 -16.45 -9.62 0.08
N VAL A 12 -15.30 -9.90 0.66
CA VAL A 12 -14.66 -9.10 1.72
C VAL A 12 -13.35 -8.52 1.20
N LEU A 13 -13.25 -7.19 1.22
CA LEU A 13 -12.12 -6.40 0.73
C LEU A 13 -11.44 -5.68 1.90
N ALA A 14 -10.20 -6.05 2.19
CA ALA A 14 -9.44 -5.49 3.31
C ALA A 14 -9.04 -4.02 3.10
N SER A 15 -8.62 -3.37 4.18
CA SER A 15 -7.82 -2.14 4.14
C SER A 15 -6.48 -2.39 3.45
N GLY A 16 -5.81 -1.36 2.93
CA GLY A 16 -4.46 -1.56 2.37
C GLY A 16 -3.93 -0.48 1.42
N GLY A 17 -4.55 0.72 1.39
CA GLY A 17 -4.09 1.83 0.55
C GLY A 17 -4.05 1.47 -0.94
N PRO A 18 -3.05 1.92 -1.72
CA PRO A 18 -3.04 1.72 -3.18
C PRO A 18 -3.04 0.25 -3.62
N ARG A 19 -2.61 -0.68 -2.75
CA ARG A 19 -2.67 -2.13 -3.03
C ARG A 19 -4.10 -2.63 -3.27
N GLY A 20 -5.10 -1.96 -2.72
CA GLY A 20 -6.51 -2.30 -2.93
C GLY A 20 -7.00 -2.08 -4.36
N PHE A 21 -6.23 -1.46 -5.26
CA PHE A 21 -6.56 -1.47 -6.68
C PHE A 21 -6.49 -2.88 -7.30
N ALA A 22 -5.84 -3.82 -6.61
CA ALA A 22 -5.91 -5.24 -6.94
C ALA A 22 -7.34 -5.80 -6.93
N TYR A 23 -8.23 -5.20 -6.13
CA TYR A 23 -9.63 -5.61 -6.04
C TYR A 23 -10.40 -5.38 -7.34
N ILE A 24 -10.01 -4.41 -8.18
CA ILE A 24 -10.63 -4.16 -9.49
C ILE A 24 -10.45 -5.39 -10.38
N GLY A 25 -9.22 -5.82 -10.59
CA GLY A 25 -8.95 -7.02 -11.41
C GLY A 25 -9.50 -8.31 -10.80
N ALA A 26 -9.55 -8.40 -9.46
CA ALA A 26 -10.15 -9.52 -8.76
C ALA A 26 -11.68 -9.61 -8.99
N ILE A 27 -12.39 -8.50 -8.88
CA ILE A 27 -13.84 -8.45 -9.16
C ILE A 27 -14.10 -8.87 -10.62
N GLU A 28 -13.35 -8.32 -11.56
CA GLU A 28 -13.48 -8.68 -12.98
C GLU A 28 -13.21 -10.17 -13.25
N GLU A 29 -12.27 -10.78 -12.53
CA GLU A 29 -11.96 -12.21 -12.65
C GLU A 29 -13.10 -13.08 -12.09
N LEU A 30 -13.70 -12.70 -10.95
CA LEU A 30 -14.89 -13.38 -10.42
C LEU A 30 -16.02 -13.38 -11.45
N GLU A 31 -16.35 -12.22 -12.00
CA GLU A 31 -17.40 -12.07 -12.99
C GLU A 31 -17.09 -12.84 -14.29
N ALA A 32 -15.85 -12.78 -14.77
CA ALA A 32 -15.41 -13.50 -15.98
C ALA A 32 -15.51 -15.02 -15.84
N ARG A 33 -15.32 -15.57 -14.63
CA ARG A 33 -15.54 -16.99 -14.34
C ARG A 33 -16.99 -17.34 -13.98
N GLY A 34 -17.91 -16.36 -14.08
CA GLY A 34 -19.33 -16.54 -13.83
C GLY A 34 -19.70 -16.67 -12.36
N TYR A 35 -18.86 -16.16 -11.44
CA TYR A 35 -19.22 -15.96 -10.05
C TYR A 35 -20.13 -14.75 -9.92
N ASN A 36 -21.16 -14.86 -9.09
CA ASN A 36 -22.14 -13.81 -8.81
C ASN A 36 -21.82 -13.19 -7.44
N ILE A 37 -21.39 -11.93 -7.42
CA ILE A 37 -21.12 -11.22 -6.17
C ILE A 37 -22.45 -10.76 -5.58
N THR A 38 -22.87 -11.39 -4.49
CA THR A 38 -24.15 -11.16 -3.81
C THR A 38 -24.09 -10.07 -2.76
N SER A 39 -22.90 -9.77 -2.23
CA SER A 39 -22.66 -8.69 -1.27
C SER A 39 -21.21 -8.28 -1.26
N VAL A 40 -20.94 -7.04 -0.82
CA VAL A 40 -19.57 -6.55 -0.60
C VAL A 40 -19.43 -5.92 0.76
N THR A 41 -18.38 -6.28 1.47
CA THR A 41 -17.99 -5.65 2.73
C THR A 41 -16.55 -5.17 2.61
N GLY A 42 -16.30 -3.91 2.90
CA GLY A 42 -14.99 -3.31 2.68
C GLY A 42 -14.51 -2.42 3.83
N CYS A 43 -13.18 -2.33 3.95
CA CYS A 43 -12.50 -1.40 4.84
C CYS A 43 -11.54 -0.52 4.04
N SER A 44 -11.52 0.78 4.31
CA SER A 44 -10.62 1.75 3.67
C SER A 44 -10.70 1.67 2.13
N ILE A 45 -9.61 1.41 1.44
CA ILE A 45 -9.60 1.20 -0.02
C ILE A 45 -10.58 0.09 -0.46
N GLY A 46 -10.77 -0.94 0.37
CA GLY A 46 -11.76 -1.99 0.13
C GLY A 46 -13.19 -1.45 0.15
N SER A 47 -13.48 -0.49 1.03
CA SER A 47 -14.76 0.21 1.03
C SER A 47 -14.95 1.06 -0.23
N LEU A 48 -13.90 1.74 -0.69
CA LEU A 48 -13.95 2.56 -1.90
C LEU A 48 -14.24 1.69 -3.14
N VAL A 49 -13.40 0.70 -3.41
CA VAL A 49 -13.55 -0.15 -4.61
C VAL A 49 -14.84 -0.95 -4.55
N GLY A 50 -15.14 -1.53 -3.38
CA GLY A 50 -16.35 -2.32 -3.16
C GLY A 50 -17.63 -1.50 -3.26
N GLY A 51 -17.66 -0.28 -2.73
CA GLY A 51 -18.79 0.63 -2.81
C GLY A 51 -19.05 1.12 -4.24
N ILE A 52 -17.98 1.47 -4.96
CA ILE A 52 -18.07 1.84 -6.37
C ILE A 52 -18.60 0.67 -7.22
N TYR A 53 -18.15 -0.56 -6.96
CA TYR A 53 -18.67 -1.76 -7.61
C TYR A 53 -20.16 -1.96 -7.31
N ALA A 54 -20.56 -1.89 -6.05
CA ALA A 54 -21.95 -2.04 -5.64
C ALA A 54 -22.87 -0.96 -6.27
N ALA A 55 -22.34 0.25 -6.49
CA ALA A 55 -23.02 1.32 -7.22
C ALA A 55 -23.06 1.14 -8.74
N GLY A 56 -22.35 0.13 -9.28
CA GLY A 56 -22.30 -0.15 -10.73
C GLY A 56 -21.30 0.71 -11.50
N GLY A 57 -20.44 1.47 -10.83
CA GLY A 57 -19.50 2.42 -11.44
C GLY A 57 -18.06 1.91 -11.58
N LEU A 58 -17.81 0.60 -11.41
CA LEU A 58 -16.43 0.08 -11.37
C LEU A 58 -15.65 0.32 -12.67
N GLN A 59 -16.31 0.16 -13.83
CA GLN A 59 -15.66 0.32 -15.12
C GLN A 59 -15.24 1.78 -15.37
N ASP A 60 -16.15 2.73 -15.14
CA ASP A 60 -15.88 4.17 -15.31
C ASP A 60 -14.78 4.64 -14.34
N PHE A 61 -14.83 4.15 -13.10
CA PHE A 61 -13.79 4.42 -12.10
C PHE A 61 -12.43 3.86 -12.52
N LYS A 62 -12.38 2.63 -13.03
CA LYS A 62 -11.17 1.99 -13.54
C LYS A 62 -10.56 2.81 -14.68
N GLU A 63 -11.35 3.21 -15.66
CA GLU A 63 -10.88 4.01 -16.80
C GLU A 63 -10.28 5.34 -16.35
N TRP A 64 -10.95 6.03 -15.43
CA TRP A 64 -10.44 7.25 -14.84
C TRP A 64 -9.15 7.03 -14.05
N LEU A 65 -9.10 5.99 -13.20
CA LEU A 65 -7.97 5.66 -12.35
C LEU A 65 -6.72 5.31 -13.16
N PHE A 66 -6.88 4.54 -14.25
CA PHE A 66 -5.76 4.11 -15.10
C PHE A 66 -5.14 5.26 -15.91
N GLN A 67 -5.83 6.39 -16.02
CA GLN A 67 -5.31 7.60 -16.62
C GLN A 67 -4.57 8.52 -15.63
N LEU A 68 -4.51 8.15 -14.33
CA LEU A 68 -3.78 8.93 -13.34
C LEU A 68 -2.28 8.83 -13.58
N ASN A 69 -1.64 10.00 -13.61
CA ASN A 69 -0.19 10.14 -13.58
C ASN A 69 0.21 11.03 -12.40
N ASN A 70 1.49 11.18 -12.14
CA ASN A 70 1.99 11.96 -11.01
C ASN A 70 1.46 13.39 -10.98
N TYR A 71 1.30 14.04 -12.13
CA TYR A 71 0.78 15.40 -12.23
C TYR A 71 -0.70 15.48 -11.84
N LYS A 72 -1.54 14.59 -12.39
CA LYS A 72 -2.96 14.49 -12.03
C LYS A 72 -3.14 14.11 -10.57
N LEU A 73 -2.33 13.18 -10.06
CA LEU A 73 -2.34 12.76 -8.66
C LEU A 73 -2.07 13.95 -7.73
N LEU A 74 -1.02 14.74 -8.00
CA LEU A 74 -0.71 15.96 -7.24
C LEU A 74 -1.87 16.97 -7.27
N GLY A 75 -2.57 17.11 -8.40
CA GLY A 75 -3.75 17.94 -8.52
C GLY A 75 -4.93 17.53 -7.64
N LEU A 76 -5.03 16.22 -7.33
CA LEU A 76 -6.06 15.66 -6.46
C LEU A 76 -5.72 15.77 -4.97
N LEU A 77 -4.44 16.01 -4.62
CA LEU A 77 -4.02 16.22 -3.24
C LEU A 77 -4.38 17.65 -2.82
N ASP A 78 -5.39 17.77 -1.96
CA ASP A 78 -5.74 19.02 -1.29
C ASP A 78 -4.90 19.16 -0.01
N ILE A 79 -3.61 19.49 -0.21
CA ILE A 79 -2.62 19.61 0.86
C ILE A 79 -3.08 20.63 1.90
N SER A 80 -2.92 20.30 3.16
CA SER A 80 -3.31 21.12 4.30
C SER A 80 -2.09 21.66 5.06
N LEU A 81 -2.18 22.89 5.55
CA LEU A 81 -1.24 23.44 6.53
C LEU A 81 -1.57 23.04 7.97
N SER A 82 -2.51 22.13 8.17
CA SER A 82 -2.88 21.61 9.49
C SER A 82 -1.73 20.81 10.10
N LYS A 83 -1.57 20.89 11.43
CA LYS A 83 -0.63 20.02 12.16
C LYS A 83 -1.17 18.59 12.37
N SER A 84 -2.47 18.36 12.06
CA SER A 84 -3.15 17.12 12.39
C SER A 84 -3.32 16.16 11.20
N TYR A 85 -3.18 16.65 9.96
CA TYR A 85 -3.31 15.85 8.74
C TYR A 85 -2.66 16.54 7.54
N LEU A 86 -2.22 15.75 6.56
CA LEU A 86 -1.54 16.23 5.36
C LEU A 86 -2.51 16.63 4.26
N VAL A 87 -3.61 15.88 4.08
CA VAL A 87 -4.56 16.01 2.96
C VAL A 87 -5.97 16.10 3.50
N LYS A 88 -6.80 17.00 2.95
CA LYS A 88 -8.22 17.10 3.32
C LYS A 88 -9.04 15.92 2.78
N GLY A 89 -8.71 15.42 1.60
CA GLY A 89 -9.35 14.28 0.93
C GLY A 89 -10.64 14.63 0.19
N GLU A 90 -11.02 15.91 0.12
CA GLU A 90 -12.26 16.34 -0.53
C GLU A 90 -12.15 16.29 -2.06
N LYS A 91 -10.99 16.70 -2.61
CA LYS A 91 -10.80 16.74 -4.07
C LYS A 91 -10.88 15.38 -4.72
N VAL A 92 -10.26 14.36 -4.11
CA VAL A 92 -10.30 12.99 -4.64
C VAL A 92 -11.72 12.43 -4.59
N ILE A 93 -12.44 12.63 -3.48
CA ILE A 93 -13.83 12.18 -3.36
C ILE A 93 -14.73 12.89 -4.37
N ASN A 94 -14.59 14.21 -4.54
CA ASN A 94 -15.38 14.97 -5.52
C ASN A 94 -15.07 14.55 -6.95
N ALA A 95 -13.81 14.25 -7.27
CA ALA A 95 -13.44 13.73 -8.58
C ALA A 95 -14.11 12.38 -8.87
N ILE A 96 -14.19 11.49 -7.87
CA ILE A 96 -14.86 10.20 -8.01
C ILE A 96 -16.39 10.38 -8.10
N LYS A 97 -17.00 11.29 -7.33
CA LYS A 97 -18.43 11.62 -7.42
C LYS A 97 -18.89 12.13 -8.78
N ASN A 98 -17.97 12.73 -9.56
CA ASN A 98 -18.27 13.15 -10.93
C ASN A 98 -18.36 11.95 -11.91
N ILE A 99 -17.88 10.78 -11.50
CA ILE A 99 -17.86 9.56 -12.30
C ILE A 99 -18.93 8.59 -11.81
N VAL A 100 -19.02 8.42 -10.49
CA VAL A 100 -19.95 7.50 -9.83
C VAL A 100 -20.92 8.31 -8.97
N PRO A 101 -22.25 8.24 -9.22
CA PRO A 101 -23.23 9.00 -8.45
C PRO A 101 -23.20 8.69 -6.95
N ASP A 102 -23.39 9.72 -6.11
CA ASP A 102 -23.52 9.56 -4.67
C ASP A 102 -24.93 9.12 -4.30
N VAL A 103 -25.14 7.82 -4.31
CA VAL A 103 -26.40 7.17 -3.96
C VAL A 103 -26.45 6.84 -2.47
N ASN A 104 -27.62 6.42 -1.96
CA ASN A 104 -27.67 5.86 -0.60
C ASN A 104 -27.27 4.37 -0.65
N ILE A 105 -26.68 3.90 0.44
CA ILE A 105 -26.21 2.51 0.57
C ILE A 105 -27.36 1.51 0.44
N GLU A 106 -28.51 1.84 1.01
CA GLU A 106 -29.73 1.02 0.95
C GLU A 106 -30.33 0.89 -0.46
N ASP A 107 -29.97 1.80 -1.38
CA ASP A 107 -30.45 1.82 -2.76
C ASP A 107 -29.47 1.11 -3.73
N LEU A 108 -28.36 0.56 -3.23
CA LEU A 108 -27.35 -0.14 -4.03
C LEU A 108 -27.90 -1.47 -4.58
N ARG A 109 -27.36 -1.89 -5.73
CA ARG A 109 -27.76 -3.13 -6.42
C ARG A 109 -27.57 -4.39 -5.57
N ILE A 110 -26.59 -4.39 -4.69
CA ILE A 110 -26.27 -5.49 -3.77
C ILE A 110 -25.96 -4.91 -2.37
N PRO A 111 -26.19 -5.67 -1.30
CA PRO A 111 -25.83 -5.29 0.05
C PRO A 111 -24.37 -4.86 0.15
N TYR A 112 -24.14 -3.70 0.76
CA TYR A 112 -22.81 -3.15 0.98
C TYR A 112 -22.63 -2.74 2.43
N ARG A 113 -21.41 -2.95 2.95
CA ARG A 113 -20.98 -2.45 4.27
C ARG A 113 -19.61 -1.84 4.19
N ALA A 114 -19.44 -0.69 4.84
CA ALA A 114 -18.14 -0.05 5.06
C ALA A 114 -17.86 0.07 6.55
N VAL A 115 -16.59 0.00 6.92
CA VAL A 115 -16.12 0.12 8.31
C VAL A 115 -15.34 1.39 8.50
N ALA A 116 -15.64 2.13 9.58
CA ALA A 116 -14.79 3.17 10.14
C ALA A 116 -14.58 2.92 11.64
N THR A 117 -13.69 3.68 12.25
CA THR A 117 -13.43 3.68 13.69
C THR A 117 -13.81 5.03 14.26
N ASP A 118 -14.58 5.07 15.35
CA ASP A 118 -14.73 6.30 16.13
C ASP A 118 -13.49 6.49 17.00
N LEU A 119 -12.79 7.59 16.74
CA LEU A 119 -11.48 7.87 17.36
C LEU A 119 -11.55 8.00 18.89
N TYR A 120 -12.67 8.48 19.42
CA TYR A 120 -12.78 8.79 20.85
C TYR A 120 -13.43 7.67 21.65
N THR A 121 -14.42 6.98 21.09
CA THR A 121 -15.05 5.85 21.80
C THR A 121 -14.27 4.55 21.62
N GLY A 122 -13.43 4.46 20.58
CA GLY A 122 -12.74 3.23 20.21
C GLY A 122 -13.69 2.16 19.65
N GLU A 123 -14.88 2.55 19.20
CA GLU A 123 -15.86 1.62 18.65
C GLU A 123 -15.76 1.52 17.13
N GLN A 124 -16.02 0.31 16.63
CA GLN A 124 -16.21 0.06 15.20
C GLN A 124 -17.57 0.64 14.77
N VAL A 125 -17.55 1.44 13.70
CA VAL A 125 -18.75 1.98 13.08
C VAL A 125 -18.97 1.29 11.73
N VAL A 126 -20.13 0.63 11.58
CA VAL A 126 -20.51 -0.08 10.35
C VAL A 126 -21.56 0.73 9.61
N PHE A 127 -21.20 1.25 8.45
CA PHE A 127 -22.12 1.91 7.54
C PHE A 127 -22.87 0.85 6.69
N LYS A 128 -24.19 0.82 6.81
CA LYS A 128 -25.11 -0.04 6.08
C LYS A 128 -26.32 0.72 5.48
N SER A 129 -26.33 2.03 5.69
CA SER A 129 -27.34 2.97 5.17
C SER A 129 -26.75 4.38 5.12
N GLY A 130 -27.43 5.30 4.46
CA GLY A 130 -27.00 6.68 4.28
C GLY A 130 -26.12 6.88 3.05
N LYS A 131 -25.47 8.03 2.92
CA LYS A 131 -24.69 8.39 1.73
C LYS A 131 -23.46 7.51 1.54
N LEU A 132 -23.32 6.92 0.36
CA LEU A 132 -22.23 6.03 0.01
C LEU A 132 -20.85 6.69 0.20
N PHE A 133 -20.68 7.90 -0.34
CA PHE A 133 -19.39 8.58 -0.24
C PHE A 133 -19.08 9.16 1.14
N GLU A 134 -20.07 9.36 1.99
CA GLU A 134 -19.84 9.69 3.40
C GLU A 134 -19.27 8.50 4.16
N ALA A 135 -19.82 7.31 3.91
CA ALA A 135 -19.31 6.05 4.47
C ALA A 135 -17.88 5.76 3.97
N ILE A 136 -17.65 5.85 2.65
CA ILE A 136 -16.33 5.67 2.03
C ILE A 136 -15.34 6.68 2.61
N ARG A 137 -15.71 7.99 2.64
CA ARG A 137 -14.82 9.06 3.15
C ARG A 137 -14.44 8.84 4.61
N SER A 138 -15.36 8.34 5.42
CA SER A 138 -15.09 7.97 6.82
C SER A 138 -14.12 6.81 6.88
N SER A 139 -14.37 5.76 6.10
CA SER A 139 -13.58 4.53 6.08
C SER A 139 -12.13 4.71 5.60
N ILE A 140 -11.86 5.68 4.69
CA ILE A 140 -10.52 5.97 4.15
C ILE A 140 -9.76 7.04 4.94
N SER A 141 -10.26 7.49 6.09
CA SER A 141 -9.66 8.58 6.89
C SER A 141 -8.44 8.12 7.69
N ILE A 142 -7.37 7.74 6.98
CA ILE A 142 -6.10 7.30 7.58
C ILE A 142 -5.56 8.40 8.49
N PRO A 143 -5.32 8.11 9.79
CA PRO A 143 -4.78 9.09 10.74
C PRO A 143 -3.49 9.74 10.23
N SER A 144 -3.34 11.03 10.48
CA SER A 144 -2.24 11.90 10.04
C SER A 144 -2.16 12.14 8.52
N MET A 145 -2.70 11.25 7.69
CA MET A 145 -2.73 11.43 6.23
C MET A 145 -4.00 12.21 5.82
N PHE A 146 -5.18 11.70 6.13
CA PHE A 146 -6.45 12.33 5.78
C PHE A 146 -7.11 12.99 6.98
N ARG A 147 -7.84 14.10 6.69
CA ARG A 147 -8.66 14.76 7.70
C ARG A 147 -9.74 13.79 8.21
N PRO A 148 -9.85 13.58 9.53
CA PRO A 148 -10.96 12.81 10.12
C PRO A 148 -12.33 13.38 9.74
N VAL A 149 -13.35 12.54 9.62
CA VAL A 149 -14.72 12.94 9.32
C VAL A 149 -15.50 13.13 10.63
N ARG A 150 -16.13 14.30 10.81
CA ARG A 150 -16.98 14.55 11.96
C ARG A 150 -18.44 14.27 11.63
N MET A 151 -19.10 13.45 12.45
CA MET A 151 -20.49 13.05 12.34
C MET A 151 -21.18 13.26 13.70
N GLY A 152 -21.80 14.41 13.87
CA GLY A 152 -22.34 14.80 15.19
C GLY A 152 -21.22 14.90 16.23
N ASN A 153 -21.31 14.12 17.29
CA ASN A 153 -20.31 14.05 18.37
C ASN A 153 -19.19 13.03 18.10
N HIS A 154 -19.24 12.31 16.99
CA HIS A 154 -18.30 11.27 16.64
C HIS A 154 -17.23 11.79 15.69
N THR A 155 -16.04 11.21 15.75
CA THR A 155 -14.91 11.54 14.86
C THR A 155 -14.41 10.26 14.21
N MET A 156 -14.75 10.08 12.93
CA MET A 156 -14.41 8.89 12.17
C MET A 156 -13.00 8.96 11.62
N VAL A 157 -12.27 7.87 11.81
CA VAL A 157 -10.99 7.56 11.21
C VAL A 157 -11.05 6.20 10.50
N ASP A 158 -10.00 5.83 9.79
CA ASP A 158 -9.93 4.59 9.00
C ASP A 158 -10.33 3.35 9.81
N GLY A 159 -11.19 2.54 9.22
CA GLY A 159 -11.70 1.33 9.85
C GLY A 159 -10.65 0.26 10.13
N GLY A 160 -9.53 0.30 9.38
CA GLY A 160 -8.44 -0.64 9.51
C GLY A 160 -7.79 -0.67 10.91
N ILE A 161 -7.95 0.41 11.69
CA ILE A 161 -7.46 0.47 13.07
C ILE A 161 -8.03 -0.68 13.92
N LEU A 162 -9.31 -1.00 13.75
CA LEU A 162 -10.01 -2.03 14.54
C LEU A 162 -10.38 -3.25 13.71
N ASN A 163 -10.69 -3.06 12.41
CA ASN A 163 -11.21 -4.12 11.55
C ASN A 163 -10.64 -4.01 10.13
N THR A 164 -9.41 -4.48 9.98
CA THR A 164 -8.66 -4.45 8.72
C THR A 164 -9.30 -5.33 7.64
N VAL A 165 -9.79 -6.53 8.03
CA VAL A 165 -10.41 -7.54 7.14
C VAL A 165 -11.80 -7.86 7.69
N PRO A 166 -12.86 -7.10 7.30
CA PRO A 166 -14.14 -7.08 8.01
C PRO A 166 -15.05 -8.28 7.70
N MET A 167 -14.54 -9.50 7.96
CA MET A 167 -15.27 -10.75 7.74
C MET A 167 -16.41 -10.96 8.75
N ASP A 168 -16.25 -10.45 9.98
CA ASP A 168 -17.22 -10.54 11.08
C ASP A 168 -18.55 -9.86 10.76
N ILE A 169 -18.52 -8.86 9.88
CA ILE A 169 -19.71 -8.11 9.47
C ILE A 169 -20.13 -8.40 8.01
N ALA A 170 -19.54 -9.40 7.36
CA ALA A 170 -19.91 -9.75 5.99
C ALA A 170 -21.41 -10.14 5.91
N VAL A 171 -22.10 -9.67 4.86
CA VAL A 171 -23.49 -10.07 4.61
C VAL A 171 -23.47 -11.37 3.84
N ARG A 172 -24.02 -12.43 4.43
CA ARG A 172 -24.08 -13.76 3.83
C ARG A 172 -25.50 -14.27 3.75
N ASN A 173 -25.85 -14.94 2.66
CA ASN A 173 -27.14 -15.60 2.49
C ASN A 173 -27.14 -17.07 2.96
N GLY A 174 -25.99 -17.56 3.48
CA GLY A 174 -25.83 -18.92 3.98
C GLY A 174 -25.48 -19.98 2.92
N HIS A 175 -25.53 -19.61 1.65
CA HIS A 175 -25.19 -20.49 0.52
C HIS A 175 -24.01 -19.98 -0.30
N ASP A 176 -23.65 -18.71 -0.12
CA ASP A 176 -22.54 -18.04 -0.77
C ASP A 176 -21.17 -18.46 -0.22
N LEU A 177 -20.17 -18.37 -1.08
CA LEU A 177 -18.76 -18.48 -0.68
C LEU A 177 -18.30 -17.17 -0.05
N LEU A 178 -17.59 -17.25 1.07
CA LEU A 178 -16.89 -16.12 1.63
C LEU A 178 -15.52 -15.98 0.94
N VAL A 179 -15.45 -15.05 -0.01
CA VAL A 179 -14.18 -14.73 -0.70
C VAL A 179 -13.57 -13.50 -0.06
N THR A 180 -12.38 -13.64 0.47
CA THR A 180 -11.67 -12.56 1.18
C THR A 180 -10.38 -12.22 0.47
N PHE A 181 -10.16 -10.94 0.20
CA PHE A 181 -8.91 -10.44 -0.36
C PHE A 181 -8.17 -9.59 0.68
N ASP A 182 -7.01 -10.09 1.14
CA ASP A 182 -6.13 -9.41 2.10
C ASP A 182 -4.82 -8.98 1.43
N VAL A 183 -4.54 -7.68 1.47
CA VAL A 183 -3.34 -7.06 0.90
C VAL A 183 -2.33 -6.62 1.96
N ASN A 184 -2.44 -7.18 3.19
CA ASN A 184 -1.64 -6.77 4.35
C ASN A 184 -0.65 -7.85 4.83
N GLN A 185 -0.35 -8.84 4.00
CA GLN A 185 0.59 -9.90 4.37
C GLN A 185 2.02 -9.36 4.46
N ILE A 186 2.73 -9.71 5.53
CA ILE A 186 4.15 -9.40 5.72
C ILE A 186 4.94 -10.70 5.58
N ASP A 187 5.91 -10.69 4.67
CA ASP A 187 6.89 -11.75 4.50
C ASP A 187 8.19 -11.34 5.23
N SER A 188 8.22 -11.60 6.53
CA SER A 188 9.34 -11.21 7.40
C SER A 188 10.67 -11.78 6.95
N ASP A 189 10.68 -13.02 6.43
CA ASP A 189 11.91 -13.69 6.01
C ASP A 189 12.45 -13.05 4.73
N LYS A 190 11.57 -12.72 3.79
CA LYS A 190 11.92 -12.02 2.57
C LYS A 190 12.44 -10.61 2.85
N ILE A 191 11.78 -9.88 3.78
CA ILE A 191 12.23 -8.54 4.19
C ILE A 191 13.59 -8.61 4.84
N ALA A 192 13.80 -9.55 5.78
CA ALA A 192 15.09 -9.73 6.46
C ALA A 192 16.21 -10.07 5.47
N ALA A 193 15.96 -10.97 4.53
CA ALA A 193 16.92 -11.32 3.48
C ALA A 193 17.25 -10.12 2.57
N SER A 194 16.23 -9.34 2.17
CA SER A 194 16.41 -8.15 1.34
C SER A 194 17.17 -7.04 2.10
N LEU A 195 16.89 -6.86 3.40
CA LEU A 195 17.58 -5.91 4.26
C LEU A 195 19.06 -6.29 4.42
N ALA A 196 19.36 -7.56 4.67
CA ALA A 196 20.74 -8.05 4.78
C ALA A 196 21.51 -7.82 3.46
N ALA A 197 20.92 -8.16 2.32
CA ALA A 197 21.53 -7.94 1.01
C ALA A 197 21.76 -6.45 0.70
N TYR A 198 20.84 -5.58 1.11
CA TYR A 198 20.98 -4.13 0.97
C TYR A 198 22.16 -3.59 1.80
N HIS A 199 22.26 -3.98 3.08
CA HIS A 199 23.36 -3.56 3.93
C HIS A 199 24.70 -4.09 3.43
N GLU A 200 24.79 -5.37 3.07
CA GLU A 200 26.02 -5.94 2.48
C GLU A 200 26.45 -5.19 1.22
N ALA A 201 25.50 -4.86 0.33
CA ALA A 201 25.79 -4.09 -0.87
C ALA A 201 26.26 -2.67 -0.56
N LYS A 202 25.70 -2.03 0.47
CA LYS A 202 26.04 -0.67 0.88
C LYS A 202 27.38 -0.60 1.61
N ASP A 203 27.63 -1.53 2.52
CA ASP A 203 28.87 -1.62 3.29
C ASP A 203 30.10 -1.79 2.40
N LYS A 204 29.95 -2.54 1.31
CA LYS A 204 31.03 -2.70 0.31
C LYS A 204 31.57 -1.38 -0.25
N TYR A 205 30.76 -0.31 -0.21
CA TYR A 205 31.09 1.01 -0.76
C TYR A 205 31.13 2.11 0.29
N SER A 206 30.69 1.86 1.53
CA SER A 206 30.63 2.85 2.61
C SER A 206 32.01 3.16 3.24
N ASP A 207 32.96 2.22 3.14
CA ASP A 207 34.30 2.35 3.73
C ASP A 207 35.31 3.14 2.88
N SER A 208 34.86 3.74 1.76
CA SER A 208 35.73 4.61 0.97
C SER A 208 35.89 5.99 1.65
N LYS A 209 36.51 6.01 2.84
CA LYS A 209 36.98 7.28 3.44
C LYS A 209 38.21 7.75 2.71
N LEU A 210 38.24 9.03 2.34
CA LEU A 210 39.42 9.71 1.85
C LEU A 210 40.54 9.56 2.89
N ASP A 211 41.41 8.54 2.75
CA ASP A 211 42.56 8.33 3.63
C ASP A 211 43.74 9.20 3.18
N ILE A 212 43.61 10.52 3.35
CA ILE A 212 44.65 11.48 3.08
C ILE A 212 45.88 11.21 3.99
N LYS A 213 45.65 10.71 5.21
CA LYS A 213 46.70 10.39 6.14
C LYS A 213 47.57 9.24 5.61
N GLY A 214 46.94 8.17 5.09
CA GLY A 214 47.66 7.07 4.46
C GLY A 214 48.49 7.50 3.23
N VAL A 215 48.00 8.48 2.43
CA VAL A 215 48.79 9.07 1.34
C VAL A 215 50.02 9.81 1.89
N LEU A 216 49.86 10.58 2.94
CA LEU A 216 50.98 11.32 3.55
C LEU A 216 52.00 10.39 4.22
N GLU A 217 51.57 9.26 4.78
CA GLU A 217 52.48 8.26 5.38
C GLU A 217 53.28 7.49 4.31
N GLN A 218 52.80 7.41 3.07
CA GLN A 218 53.48 6.79 1.92
C GLN A 218 54.37 7.76 1.13
N LEU A 219 54.60 8.98 1.64
CA LEU A 219 55.46 9.94 0.97
C LEU A 219 56.86 9.37 0.71
N PRO A 220 57.37 9.44 -0.54
CA PRO A 220 58.73 9.00 -0.86
C PRO A 220 59.78 9.73 -0.03
N ALA A 221 60.80 8.99 0.40
CA ALA A 221 61.87 9.57 1.20
C ALA A 221 62.57 10.75 0.48
N LYS A 222 62.84 11.84 1.21
CA LYS A 222 63.34 13.13 0.70
C LYS A 222 64.64 13.03 -0.12
N LYS A 223 65.35 11.87 -0.08
CA LYS A 223 66.57 11.60 -0.85
C LYS A 223 66.35 11.14 -2.29
N GLU A 224 65.08 10.76 -2.65
CA GLU A 224 64.80 10.13 -3.94
C GLU A 224 64.08 11.04 -4.94
N LYS A 225 63.39 12.11 -4.48
CA LYS A 225 62.63 13.00 -5.35
C LYS A 225 62.74 14.45 -4.96
N SER A 226 62.68 15.35 -5.95
CA SER A 226 62.58 16.79 -5.72
C SER A 226 61.26 17.20 -5.06
N LEU A 227 61.19 18.35 -4.39
CA LEU A 227 59.97 18.88 -3.79
C LEU A 227 58.80 18.99 -4.78
N LEU A 228 59.12 19.31 -6.05
CA LEU A 228 58.14 19.44 -7.11
C LEU A 228 57.55 18.07 -7.52
N GLU A 229 58.37 17.04 -7.61
CA GLU A 229 57.95 15.67 -7.90
C GLU A 229 57.13 15.06 -6.77
N MET A 230 57.48 15.40 -5.50
CA MET A 230 56.69 15.00 -4.34
C MET A 230 55.31 15.66 -4.33
N ALA A 231 55.24 16.96 -4.61
CA ALA A 231 53.96 17.68 -4.69
C ALA A 231 53.07 17.15 -5.79
N LYS A 232 53.66 16.82 -6.95
CA LYS A 232 52.92 16.18 -8.05
C LYS A 232 52.42 14.78 -7.68
N TRP A 233 53.24 13.95 -7.03
CA TRP A 233 52.85 12.61 -6.58
C TRP A 233 51.69 12.65 -5.56
N VAL A 234 51.76 13.58 -4.57
CA VAL A 234 50.68 13.78 -3.59
C VAL A 234 49.40 14.21 -4.30
N GLY A 235 49.50 15.11 -5.26
CA GLY A 235 48.35 15.55 -6.09
C GLY A 235 47.71 14.41 -6.85
N ASP A 236 48.54 13.58 -7.50
CA ASP A 236 48.02 12.43 -8.31
C ASP A 236 47.39 11.36 -7.40
N GLU A 237 47.98 11.02 -6.25
CA GLU A 237 47.40 10.04 -5.31
C GLU A 237 46.12 10.57 -4.65
N THR A 238 46.10 11.85 -4.25
CA THR A 238 44.88 12.47 -3.71
C THR A 238 43.77 12.51 -4.76
N HIS A 239 44.10 12.79 -6.02
CA HIS A 239 43.15 12.78 -7.12
C HIS A 239 42.55 11.40 -7.34
N LYS A 240 43.34 10.32 -7.31
CA LYS A 240 42.89 8.94 -7.39
C LYS A 240 41.90 8.59 -6.25
N LEU A 241 42.21 9.01 -5.02
CA LEU A 241 41.33 8.79 -3.88
C LEU A 241 40.01 9.53 -4.03
N ILE A 242 40.04 10.78 -4.52
CA ILE A 242 38.80 11.56 -4.78
C ILE A 242 37.94 10.87 -5.85
N LEU A 243 38.55 10.35 -6.91
CA LEU A 243 37.82 9.62 -7.94
C LEU A 243 37.17 8.33 -7.39
N LYS A 244 37.95 7.54 -6.61
CA LYS A 244 37.45 6.32 -5.96
C LYS A 244 36.29 6.61 -5.00
N ASP A 245 36.38 7.66 -4.21
CA ASP A 245 35.34 8.11 -3.29
C ASP A 245 34.07 8.53 -4.06
N ARG A 246 34.21 9.29 -5.17
CA ARG A 246 33.09 9.67 -6.03
C ARG A 246 32.41 8.45 -6.66
N GLU A 247 33.20 7.47 -7.15
CA GLU A 247 32.66 6.23 -7.69
C GLU A 247 31.88 5.44 -6.63
N ALA A 248 32.42 5.35 -5.41
CA ALA A 248 31.73 4.68 -4.30
C ALA A 248 30.41 5.38 -3.92
N HIS A 249 30.42 6.72 -3.81
CA HIS A 249 29.20 7.49 -3.58
C HIS A 249 28.16 7.32 -4.70
N GLN A 250 28.60 7.23 -5.95
CA GLN A 250 27.70 6.97 -7.06
C GLN A 250 27.09 5.56 -6.97
N LYS A 251 27.88 4.55 -6.58
CA LYS A 251 27.40 3.19 -6.36
C LYS A 251 26.37 3.09 -5.24
N VAL A 252 26.61 3.78 -4.12
CA VAL A 252 25.63 3.86 -3.02
C VAL A 252 24.32 4.46 -3.51
N LYS A 253 24.36 5.57 -4.26
CA LYS A 253 23.15 6.17 -4.83
C LYS A 253 22.41 5.24 -5.81
N GLU A 254 23.15 4.45 -6.61
CA GLU A 254 22.54 3.44 -7.49
C GLU A 254 21.87 2.32 -6.71
N ILE A 255 22.45 1.90 -5.57
CA ILE A 255 21.88 0.88 -4.67
C ILE A 255 20.60 1.43 -4.04
N ASP A 256 20.65 2.65 -3.45
CA ASP A 256 19.49 3.30 -2.85
C ASP A 256 18.35 3.44 -3.88
N LYS A 257 18.66 3.92 -5.08
CA LYS A 257 17.70 4.04 -6.17
C LYS A 257 17.04 2.71 -6.57
N LYS A 258 17.82 1.64 -6.69
CA LYS A 258 17.28 0.31 -6.98
C LYS A 258 16.38 -0.22 -5.88
N ALA A 259 16.73 0.04 -4.62
CA ALA A 259 15.93 -0.34 -3.48
C ALA A 259 14.62 0.46 -3.41
N GLU A 260 14.64 1.76 -3.74
CA GLU A 260 13.44 2.59 -3.90
C GLU A 260 12.55 2.09 -5.03
N GLU A 261 13.12 1.80 -6.21
CA GLU A 261 12.38 1.25 -7.35
C GLU A 261 11.74 -0.11 -7.03
N ALA A 262 12.38 -0.91 -6.18
CA ALA A 262 11.86 -2.17 -5.67
C ALA A 262 10.84 -2.01 -4.53
N ASN A 263 10.53 -0.76 -4.12
CA ASN A 263 9.67 -0.43 -2.98
C ASN A 263 10.11 -1.13 -1.68
N MET A 264 11.40 -1.19 -1.42
CA MET A 264 11.92 -1.78 -0.19
C MET A 264 11.60 -0.88 1.01
N PRO A 265 10.97 -1.40 2.08
CA PRO A 265 10.41 -0.59 3.17
C PRO A 265 11.44 0.08 4.09
N PHE A 266 12.73 -0.21 3.90
CA PHE A 266 13.84 0.27 4.73
C PHE A 266 14.72 1.33 4.04
N VAL A 267 14.32 1.81 2.85
CA VAL A 267 15.08 2.82 2.07
C VAL A 267 14.57 4.23 2.33
N GLU A 268 13.37 4.35 2.91
CA GLU A 268 12.85 5.66 3.31
C GLU A 268 13.66 6.20 4.50
N ASP A 269 13.99 7.49 4.46
CA ASP A 269 14.58 8.19 5.60
C ASP A 269 13.74 7.96 6.86
N ASP A 270 14.38 7.64 7.99
CA ASP A 270 13.76 7.47 9.31
C ASP A 270 13.22 8.82 9.84
N ASN A 271 12.27 9.39 9.10
CA ASN A 271 11.57 10.59 9.54
C ASN A 271 10.24 10.23 10.25
N TYR A 272 9.69 11.21 10.94
CA TYR A 272 8.47 11.03 11.73
C TYR A 272 7.31 10.39 10.93
N TYR A 273 7.12 10.80 9.68
CA TYR A 273 6.00 10.31 8.86
C TYR A 273 6.24 8.89 8.34
N SER A 274 7.46 8.54 7.97
CA SER A 274 7.79 7.19 7.51
C SER A 274 7.65 6.17 8.64
N ILE A 275 8.16 6.50 9.84
CA ILE A 275 8.03 5.66 11.04
C ILE A 275 6.56 5.49 11.41
N LEU A 276 5.78 6.58 11.44
CA LEU A 276 4.35 6.53 11.77
C LEU A 276 3.57 5.70 10.75
N SER A 277 3.80 5.92 9.47
CA SER A 277 3.15 5.16 8.38
C SER A 277 3.48 3.68 8.45
N ARG A 278 4.76 3.34 8.67
CA ARG A 278 5.20 1.95 8.85
C ARG A 278 4.59 1.30 10.08
N SER A 279 4.57 2.00 11.21
CA SER A 279 3.96 1.52 12.45
C SER A 279 2.47 1.23 12.26
N PHE A 280 1.74 2.15 11.62
CA PHE A 280 0.33 1.95 11.29
C PHE A 280 0.14 0.72 10.39
N SER A 281 0.98 0.55 9.40
CA SER A 281 0.93 -0.58 8.49
C SER A 281 1.19 -1.93 9.19
N LEU A 282 2.12 -1.97 10.14
CA LEU A 282 2.39 -3.16 10.97
C LEU A 282 1.18 -3.49 11.86
N MET A 283 0.49 -2.48 12.40
CA MET A 283 -0.75 -2.67 13.15
C MET A 283 -1.85 -3.27 12.27
N LEU A 284 -2.08 -2.73 11.07
CA LEU A 284 -3.04 -3.28 10.11
C LEU A 284 -2.76 -4.75 9.78
N SER A 285 -1.49 -5.08 9.49
CA SER A 285 -1.09 -6.46 9.22
C SER A 285 -1.32 -7.40 10.41
N THR A 286 -1.07 -6.92 11.63
CA THR A 286 -1.30 -7.69 12.85
C THR A 286 -2.79 -7.93 13.07
N VAL A 287 -3.64 -6.90 12.92
CA VAL A 287 -5.10 -7.03 13.02
C VAL A 287 -5.62 -7.99 11.96
N ALA A 288 -5.20 -7.84 10.70
CA ALA A 288 -5.58 -8.74 9.61
C ALA A 288 -5.24 -10.20 9.92
N ARG A 289 -4.03 -10.46 10.40
CA ARG A 289 -3.57 -11.80 10.77
C ARG A 289 -4.42 -12.42 11.89
N LEU A 290 -4.76 -11.64 12.92
CA LEU A 290 -5.61 -12.11 14.02
C LEU A 290 -7.04 -12.40 13.53
N GLN A 291 -7.59 -11.55 12.68
CA GLN A 291 -8.92 -11.75 12.10
C GLN A 291 -8.98 -13.01 11.22
N LEU A 292 -7.93 -13.26 10.40
CA LEU A 292 -7.84 -14.49 9.60
C LEU A 292 -7.66 -15.76 10.44
N GLN A 293 -7.22 -15.67 11.69
CA GLN A 293 -7.22 -16.78 12.63
C GLN A 293 -8.61 -17.05 13.21
N LEU A 294 -9.39 -15.98 13.47
CA LEU A 294 -10.74 -16.08 14.05
C LEU A 294 -11.79 -16.45 13.01
N PHE A 295 -11.67 -15.90 11.81
CA PHE A 295 -12.63 -16.10 10.72
C PHE A 295 -11.93 -16.75 9.53
N LYS A 296 -12.48 -17.88 9.07
CA LYS A 296 -11.92 -18.63 7.94
C LYS A 296 -12.80 -18.39 6.71
N PRO A 297 -12.31 -17.69 5.68
CA PRO A 297 -12.99 -17.59 4.41
C PRO A 297 -12.92 -18.92 3.64
N ASP A 298 -13.85 -19.13 2.71
CA ASP A 298 -13.84 -20.28 1.81
C ASP A 298 -12.70 -20.11 0.77
N ILE A 299 -12.46 -18.87 0.31
CA ILE A 299 -11.35 -18.52 -0.59
C ILE A 299 -10.62 -17.31 -0.03
N LEU A 300 -9.32 -17.47 0.24
CA LEU A 300 -8.45 -16.41 0.73
C LEU A 300 -7.42 -16.03 -0.31
N VAL A 301 -7.48 -14.80 -0.78
CA VAL A 301 -6.46 -14.21 -1.66
C VAL A 301 -5.54 -13.33 -0.86
N LYS A 302 -4.22 -13.55 -0.99
CA LYS A 302 -3.19 -12.82 -0.24
C LYS A 302 -2.28 -12.05 -1.16
N MET A 303 -1.99 -10.81 -0.80
CA MET A 303 -1.00 -9.98 -1.45
C MET A 303 -0.06 -9.39 -0.40
N ASN A 304 1.25 -9.40 -0.70
CA ASN A 304 2.24 -8.90 0.24
C ASN A 304 2.15 -7.38 0.40
N PHE A 305 2.26 -6.96 1.64
CA PHE A 305 2.26 -5.58 2.08
C PHE A 305 3.39 -4.74 1.45
N ASP A 306 4.58 -5.31 1.31
CA ASP A 306 5.78 -4.61 0.83
C ASP A 306 5.76 -4.31 -0.69
N SER A 307 4.71 -4.77 -1.37
CA SER A 307 4.42 -4.37 -2.74
C SER A 307 3.56 -3.10 -2.73
N TYR A 308 3.97 -2.06 -3.45
CA TYR A 308 3.16 -0.84 -3.65
C TYR A 308 2.76 -0.08 -2.37
N GLY A 309 3.72 0.12 -1.45
CA GLY A 309 3.45 0.77 -0.15
C GLY A 309 3.44 2.29 -0.16
N ASN A 310 4.02 2.95 -1.15
CA ASN A 310 4.22 4.39 -1.20
C ASN A 310 3.18 5.14 -2.06
N ILE A 311 3.18 6.48 -1.99
CA ILE A 311 2.22 7.34 -2.70
C ILE A 311 2.33 7.20 -4.23
N THR A 312 3.51 6.89 -4.76
CA THR A 312 3.71 6.70 -6.20
C THR A 312 3.00 5.45 -6.73
N ALA A 313 2.64 4.52 -5.87
CA ALA A 313 1.88 3.34 -6.24
C ALA A 313 0.46 3.66 -6.74
N TYR A 314 -0.10 4.84 -6.40
CA TYR A 314 -1.38 5.28 -6.96
C TYR A 314 -1.37 5.45 -8.49
N THR A 315 -0.20 5.64 -9.10
CA THR A 315 -0.05 5.72 -10.57
C THR A 315 0.27 4.36 -11.23
N LYS A 316 0.40 3.30 -10.42
CA LYS A 316 0.62 1.90 -10.88
C LYS A 316 -0.68 1.07 -10.84
N SER A 317 -1.83 1.74 -10.90
CA SER A 317 -3.15 1.11 -10.71
C SER A 317 -3.43 -0.02 -11.70
N THR A 318 -3.00 0.08 -12.95
CA THR A 318 -3.11 -0.98 -13.97
C THR A 318 -2.33 -2.23 -13.54
N GLU A 319 -1.05 -2.07 -13.21
CA GLU A 319 -0.17 -3.16 -12.77
C GLU A 319 -0.73 -3.86 -11.53
N ILE A 320 -1.22 -3.07 -10.56
CA ILE A 320 -1.79 -3.59 -9.32
C ILE A 320 -3.08 -4.37 -9.59
N SER A 321 -3.94 -3.85 -10.47
CA SER A 321 -5.18 -4.52 -10.88
C SER A 321 -4.91 -5.86 -11.57
N ASP A 322 -3.97 -5.90 -12.51
CA ASP A 322 -3.57 -7.12 -13.21
C ASP A 322 -3.00 -8.18 -12.25
N LYS A 323 -2.21 -7.74 -11.27
CA LYS A 323 -1.70 -8.62 -10.21
C LYS A 323 -2.85 -9.17 -9.35
N GLY A 324 -3.85 -8.35 -9.02
CA GLY A 324 -5.04 -8.79 -8.29
C GLY A 324 -5.82 -9.86 -9.04
N ARG A 325 -6.02 -9.67 -10.34
CA ARG A 325 -6.62 -10.65 -11.25
C ARG A 325 -5.87 -11.99 -11.21
N ALA A 326 -4.55 -11.95 -11.39
CA ALA A 326 -3.73 -13.16 -11.40
C ALA A 326 -3.74 -13.91 -10.05
N LEU A 327 -3.71 -13.18 -8.93
CA LEU A 327 -3.76 -13.79 -7.60
C LEU A 327 -5.10 -14.46 -7.33
N LEU A 328 -6.21 -13.81 -7.69
CA LEU A 328 -7.53 -14.42 -7.55
C LEU A 328 -7.72 -15.60 -8.50
N SER A 329 -7.30 -15.48 -9.76
CA SER A 329 -7.35 -16.59 -10.73
C SER A 329 -6.69 -17.84 -10.17
N LYS A 330 -5.49 -17.70 -9.60
CA LYS A 330 -4.79 -18.79 -8.94
C LYS A 330 -5.56 -19.38 -7.75
N ALA A 331 -6.12 -18.52 -6.90
CA ALA A 331 -6.88 -18.99 -5.72
C ALA A 331 -8.17 -19.73 -6.14
N LEU A 332 -8.85 -19.28 -7.20
CA LEU A 332 -10.01 -19.97 -7.78
C LEU A 332 -9.62 -21.32 -8.39
N ASP A 333 -8.49 -21.39 -9.13
CA ASP A 333 -8.00 -22.66 -9.67
C ASP A 333 -7.69 -23.69 -8.58
N GLU A 334 -7.13 -23.24 -7.45
CA GLU A 334 -6.85 -24.10 -6.30
C GLU A 334 -8.16 -24.56 -5.63
N TYR A 335 -9.12 -23.66 -5.46
CA TYR A 335 -10.44 -23.98 -4.91
C TYR A 335 -11.22 -24.94 -5.81
N GLU A 336 -11.33 -24.66 -7.11
CA GLU A 336 -12.06 -25.49 -8.09
C GLU A 336 -11.47 -26.90 -8.22
N LYS A 337 -10.15 -27.06 -8.07
CA LYS A 337 -9.48 -28.38 -8.01
C LYS A 337 -9.77 -29.17 -6.72
N SER A 338 -10.18 -28.49 -5.65
CA SER A 338 -10.48 -29.11 -4.36
C SER A 338 -11.92 -29.61 -4.25
N LEU A 339 -12.79 -29.27 -5.23
CA LEU A 339 -14.18 -29.71 -5.33
C LEU A 339 -14.31 -31.10 -5.91
#